data_8efc7fb69588a008b081b210ee43ee80
#
_entry.id   8efc7fb69588a008b081b210ee43ee80
#
_cell.length_a   1.000
_cell.length_b   1.000
_cell.length_c   1.000
_cell.angle_alpha   90.00
_cell.angle_beta   90.00
_cell.angle_gamma   90.00
#
_symmetry.space_group_name_H-M   'P 1'
#
loop_
_entity.id
_entity.type
_entity.pdbx_description
1 polymer ?
#
loop_
_entity_poly.entity_id
_entity_poly.type
_entity_poly.pdbx_seq_one_letter_code
_entity_poly.pdbx_strand_id
1 'polypeptide(L)'
;MTLRLLPPTLVNRIAAGEVLERPASAVKELVENALDAGATKIDVVLNDGGKAALTVIDNGKGMTPDDMTLAVERFATSKLPTDDLFDIRYFGFRGEALPSIASVARVTITSRTADADSAWSLFVEGGEKHAPEPASAPKGTRVDVRDLFYAVPARLKFLKSTPTETGYIQEIIEKLALANPTVAFTLTDEKKKRLDLKPVDKSDEIKRVAQIAGDDFIENSVPLNAVRDGVTLRGFVGLPTLNKATTAAQYFFVNNRPVRDKVLPGAIKAAYHELLAADRFPALVLFLDVPPEDVDVNVHPTKAEVRFRNAQAVRGMIISAVRQALMSSKFRTSTTLAAQALDVSLPEPSFMPIRPAVPSPVFHQTPAFRQSPSFRPSEGTKNYSFNETRSLFRANEAFSISAPLPAEPVANSSDDADPAPDVDAFPPLGLARAQLHKTYIVSQTADGIVIVDQHAAHERLTYEKIKQNMESNDAAAQYLLLPEIVDLPSEKRDAVIERKAELEKTGMLFEPFGDGAVLVRATPAVLGETNAKTLMNDIADTIMEFGDSLALKERIKKIAATMACHGSVRAGRILDANEMNALLRQMESVPYSGQCIHGRPTYIELKLKDIEKLFGRRE
;
A
#
# COMPACT_ATOMS: atom_id res chain seq x y z
N MET A 1 -35.89 -34.67 -24.73
CA MET A 1 -34.92 -35.23 -23.76
C MET A 1 -35.69 -35.69 -22.54
N THR A 2 -35.46 -36.90 -22.06
CA THR A 2 -36.11 -37.44 -20.86
C THR A 2 -35.25 -37.15 -19.62
N LEU A 3 -35.87 -36.74 -18.53
CA LEU A 3 -35.22 -36.57 -17.22
C LEU A 3 -34.71 -37.94 -16.73
N ARG A 4 -33.47 -37.96 -16.17
CA ARG A 4 -32.89 -39.16 -15.53
C ARG A 4 -32.15 -38.79 -14.27
N LEU A 5 -32.12 -39.66 -13.31
CA LEU A 5 -31.24 -39.56 -12.15
C LEU A 5 -29.79 -39.80 -12.58
N LEU A 6 -28.89 -38.93 -12.12
CA LEU A 6 -27.46 -39.10 -12.37
C LEU A 6 -26.86 -40.11 -11.37
N PRO A 7 -25.87 -40.90 -11.80
CA PRO A 7 -25.11 -41.74 -10.87
C PRO A 7 -24.44 -40.91 -9.77
N PRO A 8 -24.35 -41.40 -8.50
CA PRO A 8 -23.78 -40.68 -7.38
C PRO A 8 -22.37 -40.16 -7.64
N THR A 9 -21.53 -40.93 -8.35
CA THR A 9 -20.16 -40.52 -8.74
C THR A 9 -20.16 -39.29 -9.64
N LEU A 10 -21.10 -39.20 -10.59
CA LEU A 10 -21.21 -38.04 -11.48
C LEU A 10 -21.74 -36.80 -10.72
N VAL A 11 -22.74 -37.00 -9.84
CA VAL A 11 -23.25 -35.94 -8.94
C VAL A 11 -22.12 -35.38 -8.08
N ASN A 12 -21.26 -36.24 -7.52
CA ASN A 12 -20.12 -35.84 -6.70
C ASN A 12 -19.10 -35.01 -7.50
N ARG A 13 -18.80 -35.41 -8.75
CA ARG A 13 -17.88 -34.65 -9.63
C ARG A 13 -18.46 -33.29 -10.04
N ILE A 14 -19.78 -33.19 -10.28
CA ILE A 14 -20.45 -31.92 -10.60
C ILE A 14 -20.37 -30.99 -9.38
N ALA A 15 -20.76 -31.47 -8.20
CA ALA A 15 -20.72 -30.68 -6.97
C ALA A 15 -19.29 -30.31 -6.54
N ALA A 16 -18.32 -31.22 -6.70
CA ALA A 16 -16.91 -30.88 -6.51
C ALA A 16 -16.47 -29.71 -7.41
N GLY A 17 -17.08 -29.60 -8.59
CA GLY A 17 -16.87 -28.50 -9.51
C GLY A 17 -17.29 -27.14 -8.99
N GLU A 18 -18.26 -27.06 -8.11
CA GLU A 18 -18.74 -25.80 -7.51
C GLU A 18 -17.90 -25.40 -6.29
N VAL A 19 -17.30 -26.38 -5.59
CA VAL A 19 -16.52 -26.16 -4.35
C VAL A 19 -15.03 -25.99 -4.64
N LEU A 20 -14.48 -26.77 -5.59
CA LEU A 20 -13.06 -26.84 -5.91
C LEU A 20 -12.77 -26.23 -7.27
N GLU A 21 -12.39 -24.97 -7.31
CA GLU A 21 -12.02 -24.27 -8.55
C GLU A 21 -10.56 -24.53 -8.95
N ARG A 22 -9.66 -24.65 -7.97
CA ARG A 22 -8.19 -24.73 -8.15
C ARG A 22 -7.51 -25.43 -6.96
N PRO A 23 -6.20 -25.74 -7.05
CA PRO A 23 -5.44 -26.34 -5.93
C PRO A 23 -5.51 -25.54 -4.63
N ALA A 24 -5.50 -24.20 -4.73
CA ALA A 24 -5.61 -23.30 -3.57
C ALA A 24 -6.92 -23.50 -2.78
N SER A 25 -8.03 -23.86 -3.45
CA SER A 25 -9.31 -24.19 -2.78
C SER A 25 -9.19 -25.46 -1.95
N ALA A 26 -8.52 -26.51 -2.48
CA ALA A 26 -8.28 -27.74 -1.75
C ALA A 26 -7.39 -27.51 -0.53
N VAL A 27 -6.29 -26.77 -0.70
CA VAL A 27 -5.39 -26.41 0.43
C VAL A 27 -6.16 -25.65 1.51
N LYS A 28 -6.98 -24.66 1.13
CA LYS A 28 -7.82 -23.90 2.07
C LYS A 28 -8.66 -24.82 2.95
N GLU A 29 -9.43 -25.69 2.35
CA GLU A 29 -10.33 -26.60 3.08
C GLU A 29 -9.54 -27.58 3.98
N LEU A 30 -8.42 -28.12 3.51
CA LEU A 30 -7.59 -29.03 4.29
C LEU A 30 -6.92 -28.33 5.47
N VAL A 31 -6.43 -27.11 5.29
CA VAL A 31 -5.80 -26.31 6.37
C VAL A 31 -6.88 -25.88 7.37
N GLU A 32 -8.07 -25.48 6.94
CA GLU A 32 -9.19 -25.17 7.83
C GLU A 32 -9.60 -26.41 8.67
N ASN A 33 -9.59 -27.60 8.07
CA ASN A 33 -9.83 -28.85 8.80
C ASN A 33 -8.75 -29.13 9.85
N ALA A 34 -7.49 -28.87 9.54
CA ALA A 34 -6.39 -29.00 10.50
C ALA A 34 -6.52 -28.01 11.68
N LEU A 35 -6.91 -26.75 11.41
CA LEU A 35 -7.20 -25.74 12.43
C LEU A 35 -8.37 -26.17 13.32
N ASP A 36 -9.46 -26.64 12.74
CA ASP A 36 -10.62 -27.17 13.47
C ASP A 36 -10.29 -28.42 14.31
N ALA A 37 -9.25 -29.19 13.90
CA ALA A 37 -8.71 -30.32 14.67
C ALA A 37 -7.78 -29.88 15.82
N GLY A 38 -7.58 -28.57 16.03
CA GLY A 38 -6.75 -28.01 17.09
C GLY A 38 -5.26 -28.18 16.83
N ALA A 39 -4.84 -28.20 15.56
CA ALA A 39 -3.43 -28.26 15.20
C ALA A 39 -2.67 -27.01 15.67
N THR A 40 -1.46 -27.21 16.19
CA THR A 40 -0.52 -26.13 16.52
C THR A 40 0.60 -26.00 15.49
N LYS A 41 0.69 -26.95 14.56
CA LYS A 41 1.64 -26.96 13.44
C LYS A 41 0.98 -27.57 12.22
N ILE A 42 1.12 -26.88 11.08
CA ILE A 42 0.60 -27.29 9.79
C ILE A 42 1.69 -27.14 8.74
N ASP A 43 2.04 -28.24 8.07
CA ASP A 43 3.01 -28.28 7.00
C ASP A 43 2.31 -28.56 5.67
N VAL A 44 2.52 -27.70 4.66
CA VAL A 44 1.97 -27.85 3.31
C VAL A 44 3.09 -28.10 2.33
N VAL A 45 3.00 -29.18 1.55
CA VAL A 45 3.99 -29.57 0.54
C VAL A 45 3.32 -29.64 -0.82
N LEU A 46 3.91 -29.01 -1.82
CA LEU A 46 3.39 -28.96 -3.18
C LEU A 46 4.35 -29.59 -4.18
N ASN A 47 3.78 -30.12 -5.26
CA ASN A 47 4.48 -30.46 -6.47
C ASN A 47 3.67 -29.92 -7.66
N ASP A 48 4.35 -29.27 -8.62
CA ASP A 48 3.72 -28.60 -9.77
C ASP A 48 2.58 -27.66 -9.36
N GLY A 49 2.79 -26.80 -8.35
CA GLY A 49 1.78 -25.86 -7.88
C GLY A 49 0.52 -26.52 -7.30
N GLY A 50 0.65 -27.76 -6.80
CA GLY A 50 -0.45 -28.54 -6.25
C GLY A 50 -1.30 -29.29 -7.28
N LYS A 51 -0.93 -29.28 -8.55
CA LYS A 51 -1.62 -30.02 -9.63
C LYS A 51 -1.26 -31.49 -9.60
N ALA A 52 0.05 -31.82 -9.57
CA ALA A 52 0.55 -33.19 -9.52
C ALA A 52 0.41 -33.79 -8.10
N ALA A 53 0.79 -33.02 -7.08
CA ALA A 53 0.56 -33.43 -5.70
C ALA A 53 0.48 -32.21 -4.76
N LEU A 54 -0.39 -32.33 -3.77
CA LEU A 54 -0.41 -31.47 -2.59
C LEU A 54 -0.58 -32.34 -1.33
N THR A 55 0.16 -32.03 -0.30
CA THR A 55 0.12 -32.72 1.00
C THR A 55 -0.11 -31.69 2.09
N VAL A 56 -1.05 -31.96 2.99
CA VAL A 56 -1.24 -31.19 4.23
C VAL A 56 -1.01 -32.13 5.40
N ILE A 57 -0.13 -31.72 6.32
CA ILE A 57 0.24 -32.48 7.51
C ILE A 57 -0.04 -31.61 8.72
N ASP A 58 -0.78 -32.12 9.69
CA ASP A 58 -1.09 -31.46 10.94
C ASP A 58 -0.75 -32.34 12.16
N ASN A 59 -0.61 -31.71 13.32
CA ASN A 59 -0.44 -32.37 14.61
C ASN A 59 -1.69 -32.29 15.50
N GLY A 60 -2.86 -32.17 14.90
CA GLY A 60 -4.16 -32.08 15.60
C GLY A 60 -4.58 -33.36 16.31
N LYS A 61 -5.87 -33.47 16.62
CA LYS A 61 -6.42 -34.61 17.39
C LYS A 61 -6.35 -35.95 16.65
N GLY A 62 -6.24 -35.97 15.33
CA GLY A 62 -6.30 -37.16 14.50
C GLY A 62 -7.74 -37.71 14.34
N MET A 63 -7.85 -38.84 13.63
CA MET A 63 -9.10 -39.54 13.33
C MET A 63 -8.94 -41.03 13.58
N THR A 64 -10.00 -41.69 14.05
CA THR A 64 -10.11 -43.14 14.09
C THR A 64 -10.39 -43.72 12.69
N PRO A 65 -10.21 -45.03 12.44
CA PRO A 65 -10.57 -45.66 11.15
C PRO A 65 -12.03 -45.39 10.74
N ASP A 66 -12.94 -45.44 11.70
CA ASP A 66 -14.37 -45.17 11.47
C ASP A 66 -14.59 -43.70 11.10
N ASP A 67 -13.96 -42.75 11.82
CA ASP A 67 -14.01 -41.34 11.49
C ASP A 67 -13.45 -41.05 10.08
N MET A 68 -12.34 -41.71 9.69
CA MET A 68 -11.74 -41.54 8.37
C MET A 68 -12.71 -42.01 7.26
N THR A 69 -13.41 -43.12 7.49
CA THR A 69 -14.40 -43.66 6.56
C THR A 69 -15.59 -42.72 6.41
N LEU A 70 -16.03 -42.11 7.53
CA LEU A 70 -17.12 -41.13 7.54
C LEU A 70 -16.67 -39.78 6.98
N ALA A 71 -15.43 -39.34 7.19
CA ALA A 71 -14.93 -38.04 6.75
C ALA A 71 -14.94 -37.88 5.21
N VAL A 72 -14.97 -38.97 4.45
CA VAL A 72 -15.07 -38.97 2.99
C VAL A 72 -16.52 -39.21 2.50
N GLU A 73 -17.50 -39.30 3.42
CA GLU A 73 -18.93 -39.29 3.08
C GLU A 73 -19.46 -37.87 3.01
N ARG A 74 -20.47 -37.65 2.14
CA ARG A 74 -21.10 -36.32 2.06
C ARG A 74 -22.02 -36.09 3.23
N PHE A 75 -22.06 -34.84 3.68
CA PHE A 75 -22.87 -34.38 4.81
C PHE A 75 -22.51 -35.01 6.15
N ALA A 76 -21.39 -35.72 6.23
CA ALA A 76 -20.83 -36.18 7.51
C ALA A 76 -19.98 -35.07 8.15
N THR A 77 -20.38 -34.59 9.31
CA THR A 77 -19.65 -33.53 10.02
C THR A 77 -19.75 -33.72 11.51
N SER A 78 -18.64 -33.46 12.23
CA SER A 78 -18.60 -33.37 13.69
C SER A 78 -18.70 -31.93 14.19
N LYS A 79 -18.94 -30.96 13.29
CA LYS A 79 -18.80 -29.51 13.52
C LYS A 79 -20.14 -28.79 13.68
N LEU A 80 -21.25 -29.52 13.69
CA LEU A 80 -22.59 -29.02 14.02
C LEU A 80 -23.08 -29.77 15.28
N PRO A 81 -22.80 -29.24 16.48
CA PRO A 81 -23.25 -29.89 17.72
C PRO A 81 -24.76 -29.78 17.95
N THR A 82 -25.42 -28.85 17.26
CA THR A 82 -26.87 -28.62 17.28
C THR A 82 -27.37 -28.43 15.85
N ASP A 83 -28.65 -28.63 15.59
CA ASP A 83 -29.27 -28.36 14.27
C ASP A 83 -29.42 -26.86 13.97
N ASP A 84 -28.81 -26.00 14.80
CA ASP A 84 -28.85 -24.55 14.63
C ASP A 84 -27.75 -24.09 13.65
N LEU A 85 -28.16 -23.60 12.50
CA LEU A 85 -27.30 -23.05 11.47
C LEU A 85 -26.85 -21.60 11.72
N PHE A 86 -27.32 -20.97 12.81
CA PHE A 86 -26.94 -19.59 13.16
C PHE A 86 -25.68 -19.52 14.05
N ASP A 87 -25.35 -20.59 14.81
CA ASP A 87 -24.13 -20.63 15.65
C ASP A 87 -22.99 -21.43 15.01
N ILE A 88 -22.42 -20.91 13.93
CA ILE A 88 -21.32 -21.55 13.21
C ILE A 88 -19.96 -21.10 13.79
N ARG A 89 -19.42 -21.90 14.73
CA ARG A 89 -18.13 -21.64 15.39
C ARG A 89 -16.89 -22.20 14.67
N TYR A 90 -17.08 -23.18 13.77
CA TYR A 90 -16.01 -23.87 13.06
C TYR A 90 -15.88 -23.37 11.63
N PHE A 91 -14.67 -23.43 11.04
CA PHE A 91 -14.42 -23.02 9.65
C PHE A 91 -15.24 -23.86 8.66
N GLY A 92 -15.27 -25.18 8.83
CA GLY A 92 -16.06 -26.12 8.03
C GLY A 92 -17.28 -26.64 8.80
N PHE A 93 -18.46 -26.77 8.15
CA PHE A 93 -19.66 -27.36 8.74
C PHE A 93 -20.49 -28.22 7.76
N ARG A 94 -20.25 -28.10 6.44
CA ARG A 94 -21.08 -28.77 5.43
C ARG A 94 -20.75 -30.24 5.21
N GLY A 95 -19.60 -30.73 5.66
CA GLY A 95 -19.16 -32.12 5.44
C GLY A 95 -18.98 -32.46 3.95
N GLU A 96 -18.53 -31.51 3.11
CA GLU A 96 -18.43 -31.69 1.66
C GLU A 96 -17.00 -31.55 1.11
N ALA A 97 -16.04 -31.02 1.88
CA ALA A 97 -14.70 -30.70 1.40
C ALA A 97 -13.90 -31.96 1.01
N LEU A 98 -13.70 -32.89 1.95
CA LEU A 98 -12.96 -34.14 1.69
C LEU A 98 -13.65 -35.02 0.64
N PRO A 99 -14.98 -35.27 0.68
CA PRO A 99 -15.68 -35.98 -0.38
C PRO A 99 -15.52 -35.36 -1.77
N SER A 100 -15.55 -34.02 -1.85
CA SER A 100 -15.36 -33.29 -3.10
C SER A 100 -13.95 -33.46 -3.65
N ILE A 101 -12.90 -33.32 -2.81
CA ILE A 101 -11.51 -33.56 -3.20
C ILE A 101 -11.33 -35.00 -3.67
N ALA A 102 -11.81 -35.99 -2.90
CA ALA A 102 -11.69 -37.40 -3.19
C ALA A 102 -12.42 -37.83 -4.45
N SER A 103 -13.49 -37.13 -4.87
CA SER A 103 -14.22 -37.44 -6.10
C SER A 103 -13.49 -37.03 -7.38
N VAL A 104 -12.50 -36.12 -7.30
CA VAL A 104 -11.78 -35.57 -8.46
C VAL A 104 -10.28 -35.80 -8.43
N ALA A 105 -9.77 -36.44 -7.38
CA ALA A 105 -8.35 -36.70 -7.16
C ALA A 105 -8.11 -38.11 -6.60
N ARG A 106 -6.85 -38.51 -6.45
CA ARG A 106 -6.40 -39.67 -5.66
C ARG A 106 -5.99 -39.16 -4.29
N VAL A 107 -6.70 -39.58 -3.25
CA VAL A 107 -6.52 -39.08 -1.89
C VAL A 107 -6.08 -40.20 -0.96
N THR A 108 -4.99 -40.00 -0.24
CA THR A 108 -4.58 -40.88 0.86
C THR A 108 -4.65 -40.08 2.15
N ILE A 109 -5.45 -40.55 3.10
CA ILE A 109 -5.56 -39.97 4.45
C ILE A 109 -4.85 -40.91 5.41
N THR A 110 -3.82 -40.45 6.10
CA THR A 110 -3.13 -41.19 7.16
C THR A 110 -3.32 -40.45 8.46
N SER A 111 -3.86 -41.12 9.48
CA SER A 111 -4.19 -40.45 10.73
C SER A 111 -3.92 -41.33 11.96
N ARG A 112 -3.59 -40.67 13.08
CA ARG A 112 -3.44 -41.30 14.38
C ARG A 112 -3.97 -40.36 15.47
N THR A 113 -4.85 -40.89 16.33
CA THR A 113 -5.28 -40.20 17.56
C THR A 113 -4.22 -40.31 18.64
N ALA A 114 -4.33 -39.50 19.70
CA ALA A 114 -3.34 -39.49 20.79
C ALA A 114 -3.29 -40.83 21.53
N ASP A 115 -4.42 -41.50 21.66
CA ASP A 115 -4.60 -42.72 22.47
C ASP A 115 -4.44 -44.00 21.64
N ALA A 116 -4.18 -43.91 20.32
CA ALA A 116 -4.02 -45.07 19.46
C ALA A 116 -2.55 -45.51 19.38
N ASP A 117 -2.30 -46.82 19.47
CA ASP A 117 -0.99 -47.42 19.34
C ASP A 117 -0.46 -47.37 17.89
N SER A 118 -1.33 -47.40 16.90
CA SER A 118 -1.00 -47.43 15.49
C SER A 118 -1.78 -46.36 14.71
N ALA A 119 -1.20 -45.89 13.62
CA ALA A 119 -1.89 -45.07 12.62
C ALA A 119 -2.69 -45.94 11.66
N TRP A 120 -3.62 -45.34 10.97
CA TRP A 120 -4.40 -45.96 9.90
C TRP A 120 -4.30 -45.12 8.63
N SER A 121 -4.40 -45.78 7.48
CA SER A 121 -4.38 -45.14 6.16
C SER A 121 -5.62 -45.53 5.36
N LEU A 122 -6.32 -44.55 4.80
CA LEU A 122 -7.47 -44.72 3.91
C LEU A 122 -7.12 -44.18 2.53
N PHE A 123 -7.27 -45.02 1.49
CA PHE A 123 -7.11 -44.58 0.11
C PHE A 123 -8.47 -44.45 -0.58
N VAL A 124 -8.64 -43.33 -1.33
CA VAL A 124 -9.85 -43.05 -2.10
C VAL A 124 -9.43 -42.59 -3.50
N GLU A 125 -9.96 -43.21 -4.53
CA GLU A 125 -9.69 -42.85 -5.93
C GLU A 125 -10.99 -42.55 -6.68
N GLY A 126 -11.16 -41.28 -7.12
CA GLY A 126 -12.35 -40.85 -7.91
C GLY A 126 -13.70 -41.07 -7.23
N GLY A 127 -13.70 -41.15 -5.89
CA GLY A 127 -14.85 -41.44 -5.04
C GLY A 127 -15.01 -42.91 -4.63
N GLU A 128 -14.20 -43.84 -5.17
CA GLU A 128 -14.16 -45.23 -4.73
C GLU A 128 -13.24 -45.36 -3.50
N LYS A 129 -13.77 -45.97 -2.43
CA LYS A 129 -13.10 -46.13 -1.14
C LYS A 129 -12.51 -47.50 -0.99
N HIS A 130 -11.26 -47.56 -0.51
CA HIS A 130 -10.65 -48.80 -0.06
C HIS A 130 -10.87 -48.99 1.44
N ALA A 131 -10.67 -50.20 1.95
CA ALA A 131 -10.70 -50.42 3.39
C ALA A 131 -9.53 -49.72 4.08
N PRO A 132 -9.70 -49.18 5.30
CA PRO A 132 -8.59 -48.63 6.07
C PRO A 132 -7.55 -49.75 6.37
N GLU A 133 -6.29 -49.40 6.21
CA GLU A 133 -5.14 -50.31 6.46
C GLU A 133 -4.26 -49.74 7.60
N PRO A 134 -3.64 -50.60 8.41
CA PRO A 134 -2.66 -50.16 9.41
C PRO A 134 -1.48 -49.42 8.77
N ALA A 135 -1.06 -48.33 9.40
CA ALA A 135 0.03 -47.49 8.93
C ALA A 135 0.92 -47.01 10.09
N SER A 136 2.01 -46.34 9.77
CA SER A 136 2.88 -45.70 10.75
C SER A 136 2.94 -44.20 10.51
N ALA A 137 2.49 -43.43 11.50
CA ALA A 137 2.55 -41.96 11.46
C ALA A 137 2.61 -41.39 12.88
N PRO A 138 3.12 -40.18 13.07
CA PRO A 138 2.97 -39.44 14.34
C PRO A 138 1.50 -39.10 14.58
N LYS A 139 1.18 -38.63 15.79
CA LYS A 139 -0.14 -38.07 16.13
C LYS A 139 -0.50 -36.93 15.17
N GLY A 140 -1.76 -36.89 14.72
CA GLY A 140 -2.30 -35.89 13.81
C GLY A 140 -2.83 -36.54 12.51
N THR A 141 -2.92 -35.74 11.46
CA THR A 141 -3.44 -36.19 10.17
C THR A 141 -2.52 -35.73 9.03
N ARG A 142 -2.32 -36.61 8.07
CA ARG A 142 -1.67 -36.35 6.79
C ARG A 142 -2.64 -36.65 5.68
N VAL A 143 -2.90 -35.66 4.82
CA VAL A 143 -3.73 -35.82 3.63
C VAL A 143 -2.87 -35.58 2.41
N ASP A 144 -2.66 -36.64 1.63
CA ASP A 144 -1.95 -36.61 0.34
C ASP A 144 -2.97 -36.61 -0.78
N VAL A 145 -3.00 -35.59 -1.61
CA VAL A 145 -3.85 -35.46 -2.78
C VAL A 145 -2.98 -35.48 -4.02
N ARG A 146 -3.20 -36.43 -4.91
CA ARG A 146 -2.47 -36.58 -6.16
C ARG A 146 -3.38 -36.45 -7.36
N ASP A 147 -2.82 -35.96 -8.47
CA ASP A 147 -3.47 -35.85 -9.76
C ASP A 147 -4.82 -35.11 -9.66
N LEU A 148 -4.79 -33.95 -9.01
CA LEU A 148 -5.99 -33.13 -8.81
C LEU A 148 -6.67 -32.82 -10.15
N PHE A 149 -7.98 -33.08 -10.24
CA PHE A 149 -8.83 -32.95 -11.44
C PHE A 149 -8.58 -34.00 -12.53
N TYR A 150 -7.88 -35.12 -12.28
CA TYR A 150 -7.73 -36.17 -13.28
C TYR A 150 -9.10 -36.72 -13.77
N ALA A 151 -10.09 -36.78 -12.87
CA ALA A 151 -11.45 -37.21 -13.20
C ALA A 151 -12.29 -36.12 -13.91
N VAL A 152 -11.78 -34.89 -14.05
CA VAL A 152 -12.41 -33.73 -14.70
C VAL A 152 -11.38 -33.00 -15.57
N PRO A 153 -10.91 -33.62 -16.69
CA PRO A 153 -9.79 -33.08 -17.49
C PRO A 153 -10.04 -31.68 -18.07
N ALA A 154 -11.30 -31.34 -18.32
CA ALA A 154 -11.66 -30.00 -18.77
C ALA A 154 -11.18 -28.91 -17.81
N ARG A 155 -11.19 -29.18 -16.50
CA ARG A 155 -10.79 -28.20 -15.46
C ARG A 155 -9.27 -27.96 -15.44
N LEU A 156 -8.46 -28.97 -15.74
CA LEU A 156 -7.00 -28.81 -15.85
C LEU A 156 -6.60 -27.73 -16.86
N LYS A 157 -7.40 -27.55 -17.94
CA LYS A 157 -7.14 -26.55 -18.97
C LYS A 157 -7.35 -25.10 -18.48
N PHE A 158 -8.08 -24.89 -17.39
CA PHE A 158 -8.33 -23.57 -16.82
C PHE A 158 -7.34 -23.19 -15.71
N LEU A 159 -6.51 -24.13 -15.27
CA LEU A 159 -5.46 -23.84 -14.29
C LEU A 159 -4.39 -22.94 -14.91
N LYS A 160 -3.85 -22.06 -14.09
CA LYS A 160 -2.77 -21.14 -14.48
C LYS A 160 -1.41 -21.86 -14.45
N SER A 161 -0.35 -21.09 -14.71
CA SER A 161 1.02 -21.60 -14.59
C SER A 161 1.34 -22.03 -13.14
N THR A 162 2.26 -22.97 -12.98
CA THR A 162 2.71 -23.47 -11.67
C THR A 162 3.08 -22.34 -10.68
N PRO A 163 3.87 -21.30 -11.05
CA PRO A 163 4.17 -20.22 -10.13
C PRO A 163 2.92 -19.43 -9.71
N THR A 164 1.94 -19.28 -10.59
CA THR A 164 0.70 -18.56 -10.28
C THR A 164 -0.18 -19.37 -9.31
N GLU A 165 -0.33 -20.67 -9.51
CA GLU A 165 -1.10 -21.54 -8.58
C GLU A 165 -0.40 -21.61 -7.20
N THR A 166 0.94 -21.74 -7.17
CA THR A 166 1.72 -21.66 -5.92
C THR A 166 1.49 -20.32 -5.20
N GLY A 167 1.46 -19.21 -5.94
CA GLY A 167 1.18 -17.88 -5.38
C GLY A 167 -0.21 -17.79 -4.74
N TYR A 168 -1.24 -18.35 -5.34
CA TYR A 168 -2.59 -18.40 -4.75
C TYR A 168 -2.64 -19.25 -3.46
N ILE A 169 -1.89 -20.36 -3.43
CA ILE A 169 -1.79 -21.20 -2.23
C ILE A 169 -1.08 -20.44 -1.11
N GLN A 170 0.02 -19.77 -1.43
CA GLN A 170 0.77 -18.95 -0.48
C GLN A 170 -0.13 -17.85 0.12
N GLU A 171 -0.87 -17.10 -0.70
CA GLU A 171 -1.80 -16.06 -0.25
C GLU A 171 -2.86 -16.60 0.74
N ILE A 172 -3.37 -17.82 0.48
CA ILE A 172 -4.35 -18.47 1.38
C ILE A 172 -3.71 -18.82 2.72
N ILE A 173 -2.51 -19.42 2.71
CA ILE A 173 -1.80 -19.79 3.94
C ILE A 173 -1.46 -18.53 4.75
N GLU A 174 -0.99 -17.46 4.12
CA GLU A 174 -0.72 -16.18 4.77
C GLU A 174 -1.97 -15.63 5.48
N LYS A 175 -3.13 -15.66 4.82
CA LYS A 175 -4.40 -15.22 5.41
C LYS A 175 -4.81 -16.09 6.59
N LEU A 176 -4.73 -17.41 6.46
CA LEU A 176 -5.07 -18.32 7.57
C LEU A 176 -4.10 -18.17 8.74
N ALA A 177 -2.81 -17.93 8.46
CA ALA A 177 -1.78 -17.70 9.47
C ALA A 177 -1.96 -16.37 10.22
N LEU A 178 -2.41 -15.30 9.53
CA LEU A 178 -2.75 -14.02 10.18
C LEU A 178 -3.93 -14.18 11.15
N ALA A 179 -4.94 -14.97 10.79
CA ALA A 179 -6.08 -15.25 11.65
C ALA A 179 -5.74 -16.20 12.83
N ASN A 180 -4.65 -16.99 12.71
CA ASN A 180 -4.24 -18.00 13.68
C ASN A 180 -2.77 -17.82 14.08
N PRO A 181 -2.40 -16.74 14.80
CA PRO A 181 -1.00 -16.41 15.08
C PRO A 181 -0.27 -17.46 15.93
N THR A 182 -0.99 -18.23 16.77
CA THR A 182 -0.42 -19.26 17.65
C THR A 182 -0.04 -20.56 16.93
N VAL A 183 -0.43 -20.71 15.66
CA VAL A 183 -0.16 -21.90 14.85
C VAL A 183 1.08 -21.68 13.98
N ALA A 184 1.96 -22.67 13.91
CA ALA A 184 3.08 -22.67 12.97
C ALA A 184 2.64 -23.14 11.59
N PHE A 185 3.08 -22.47 10.53
CA PHE A 185 2.79 -22.85 9.15
C PHE A 185 4.07 -22.95 8.34
N THR A 186 4.20 -24.00 7.53
CA THR A 186 5.23 -24.08 6.51
C THR A 186 4.62 -24.34 5.13
N LEU A 187 5.23 -23.77 4.10
CA LEU A 187 4.91 -24.08 2.70
C LEU A 187 6.20 -24.46 1.99
N THR A 188 6.24 -25.67 1.45
CA THR A 188 7.34 -26.18 0.63
C THR A 188 6.82 -26.49 -0.77
N ASP A 189 7.44 -25.96 -1.79
CA ASP A 189 7.13 -26.21 -3.20
C ASP A 189 8.30 -26.98 -3.82
N GLU A 190 8.05 -28.23 -4.18
CA GLU A 190 9.06 -29.24 -4.54
C GLU A 190 10.09 -29.43 -3.41
N LYS A 191 11.23 -28.77 -3.47
CA LYS A 191 12.28 -28.78 -2.43
C LYS A 191 12.55 -27.40 -1.85
N LYS A 192 11.89 -26.36 -2.38
CA LYS A 192 12.11 -24.98 -1.97
C LYS A 192 11.10 -24.57 -0.89
N LYS A 193 11.60 -24.23 0.29
CA LYS A 193 10.77 -23.65 1.34
C LYS A 193 10.34 -22.23 0.93
N ARG A 194 9.04 -21.99 0.84
CA ARG A 194 8.40 -20.72 0.46
C ARG A 194 7.98 -19.90 1.67
N LEU A 195 7.42 -20.57 2.69
CA LEU A 195 7.02 -19.96 3.96
C LEU A 195 7.53 -20.77 5.14
N ASP A 196 7.88 -20.08 6.22
CA ASP A 196 8.25 -20.66 7.51
C ASP A 196 7.78 -19.71 8.62
N LEU A 197 6.51 -19.82 8.98
CA LEU A 197 5.87 -18.94 9.94
C LEU A 197 5.86 -19.59 11.32
N LYS A 198 6.62 -18.99 12.25
CA LYS A 198 6.71 -19.48 13.64
C LYS A 198 5.47 -19.08 14.44
N PRO A 199 5.05 -19.87 15.44
CA PRO A 199 3.94 -19.49 16.31
C PRO A 199 4.29 -18.21 17.06
N VAL A 200 3.29 -17.37 17.30
CA VAL A 200 3.40 -16.09 17.99
C VAL A 200 2.27 -15.99 19.02
N ASP A 201 2.54 -15.40 20.17
CA ASP A 201 1.52 -15.15 21.18
C ASP A 201 0.41 -14.22 20.66
N LYS A 202 -0.83 -14.45 21.08
CA LYS A 202 -1.96 -13.58 20.71
C LYS A 202 -1.79 -12.13 21.15
N SER A 203 -1.01 -11.88 22.20
CA SER A 203 -0.67 -10.51 22.64
C SER A 203 0.28 -9.78 21.69
N ASP A 204 0.92 -10.48 20.76
CA ASP A 204 2.01 -9.99 19.92
C ASP A 204 1.70 -10.18 18.41
N GLU A 205 0.43 -10.00 18.03
CA GLU A 205 -0.04 -10.21 16.64
C GLU A 205 0.81 -9.47 15.58
N ILE A 206 1.40 -8.34 15.95
CA ILE A 206 2.30 -7.56 15.07
C ILE A 206 3.48 -8.40 14.57
N LYS A 207 4.02 -9.31 15.40
CA LYS A 207 5.12 -10.20 14.97
C LYS A 207 4.67 -11.18 13.88
N ARG A 208 3.42 -11.65 13.93
CA ARG A 208 2.87 -12.48 12.85
C ARG A 208 2.72 -11.67 11.57
N VAL A 209 2.27 -10.43 11.67
CA VAL A 209 2.18 -9.53 10.52
C VAL A 209 3.57 -9.29 9.92
N ALA A 210 4.60 -9.09 10.75
CA ALA A 210 5.99 -8.92 10.30
C ALA A 210 6.52 -10.14 9.53
N GLN A 211 6.24 -11.36 10.00
CA GLN A 211 6.65 -12.58 9.30
C GLN A 211 6.08 -12.68 7.87
N ILE A 212 4.95 -12.01 7.57
CA ILE A 212 4.26 -12.05 6.29
C ILE A 212 4.51 -10.79 5.46
N ALA A 213 4.34 -9.62 6.06
CA ALA A 213 4.43 -8.33 5.38
C ALA A 213 5.84 -7.71 5.41
N GLY A 214 6.76 -8.29 6.20
CA GLY A 214 8.10 -7.77 6.42
C GLY A 214 8.19 -6.77 7.58
N ASP A 215 9.41 -6.52 8.05
CA ASP A 215 9.69 -5.60 9.17
C ASP A 215 9.34 -4.16 8.82
N ASP A 216 9.46 -3.78 7.55
CA ASP A 216 9.02 -2.48 7.03
C ASP A 216 7.56 -2.15 7.38
N PHE A 217 6.71 -3.17 7.45
CA PHE A 217 5.30 -2.97 7.83
C PHE A 217 5.19 -2.52 9.28
N ILE A 218 6.00 -3.08 10.19
CA ILE A 218 5.97 -2.71 11.62
C ILE A 218 6.34 -1.24 11.79
N GLU A 219 7.45 -0.84 11.15
CA GLU A 219 7.99 0.51 11.29
C GLU A 219 7.07 1.58 10.68
N ASN A 220 6.33 1.21 9.64
CA ASN A 220 5.50 2.11 8.84
C ASN A 220 3.99 1.84 8.98
N SER A 221 3.55 1.28 10.09
CA SER A 221 2.13 1.08 10.40
C SER A 221 1.75 1.62 11.77
N VAL A 222 0.46 1.82 11.96
CA VAL A 222 -0.14 2.33 13.20
C VAL A 222 -1.15 1.29 13.69
N PRO A 223 -1.13 0.92 14.99
CA PRO A 223 -2.14 0.06 15.57
C PRO A 223 -3.50 0.77 15.56
N LEU A 224 -4.54 0.00 15.31
CA LEU A 224 -5.92 0.45 15.30
C LEU A 224 -6.72 -0.40 16.29
N ASN A 225 -7.49 0.26 17.17
CA ASN A 225 -8.46 -0.37 18.04
C ASN A 225 -9.63 0.58 18.24
N ALA A 226 -10.83 0.14 17.86
CA ALA A 226 -12.05 0.91 18.00
C ALA A 226 -13.23 -0.03 18.32
N VAL A 227 -14.13 0.43 19.15
CA VAL A 227 -15.37 -0.30 19.51
C VAL A 227 -16.56 0.62 19.27
N ARG A 228 -17.58 0.11 18.58
CA ARG A 228 -18.81 0.85 18.31
C ARG A 228 -19.97 -0.10 18.08
N ASP A 229 -21.10 0.12 18.76
CA ASP A 229 -22.36 -0.63 18.59
C ASP A 229 -22.16 -2.16 18.63
N GLY A 230 -21.31 -2.67 19.56
CA GLY A 230 -20.99 -4.09 19.70
C GLY A 230 -19.98 -4.63 18.68
N VAL A 231 -19.58 -3.84 17.67
CA VAL A 231 -18.54 -4.21 16.70
C VAL A 231 -17.18 -3.74 17.21
N THR A 232 -16.20 -4.62 17.20
CA THR A 232 -14.79 -4.30 17.49
C THR A 232 -13.98 -4.32 16.20
N LEU A 233 -13.25 -3.24 15.94
CA LEU A 233 -12.30 -3.12 14.83
C LEU A 233 -10.89 -3.00 15.39
N ARG A 234 -10.04 -3.95 15.08
CA ARG A 234 -8.63 -3.98 15.53
C ARG A 234 -7.70 -4.30 14.36
N GLY A 235 -6.42 -4.03 14.52
CA GLY A 235 -5.39 -4.36 13.52
C GLY A 235 -4.36 -3.29 13.34
N PHE A 236 -3.81 -3.21 12.13
CA PHE A 236 -2.71 -2.32 11.77
C PHE A 236 -2.98 -1.68 10.41
N VAL A 237 -2.80 -0.38 10.33
CA VAL A 237 -2.96 0.40 9.09
C VAL A 237 -1.63 1.02 8.70
N GLY A 238 -1.18 0.78 7.47
CA GLY A 238 0.06 1.34 6.95
C GLY A 238 -0.02 2.86 6.82
N LEU A 239 1.08 3.53 7.12
CA LEU A 239 1.22 4.95 6.78
C LEU A 239 1.03 5.13 5.27
N PRO A 240 0.56 6.28 4.81
CA PRO A 240 0.33 6.51 3.39
C PRO A 240 1.56 6.31 2.51
N THR A 241 2.75 6.42 3.08
CA THR A 241 4.03 6.10 2.43
C THR A 241 4.22 4.61 2.16
N LEU A 242 3.57 3.74 2.96
CA LEU A 242 3.56 2.28 2.76
C LEU A 242 2.38 1.87 1.89
N ASN A 243 2.50 2.11 0.59
CA ASN A 243 1.47 1.78 -0.39
C ASN A 243 1.98 0.86 -1.50
N LYS A 244 1.06 0.19 -2.17
CA LYS A 244 1.32 -0.74 -3.28
C LYS A 244 0.48 -0.35 -4.50
N ALA A 245 0.89 -0.81 -5.68
CA ALA A 245 0.11 -0.63 -6.91
C ALA A 245 -1.14 -1.53 -6.97
N THR A 246 -1.25 -2.52 -6.07
CA THR A 246 -2.36 -3.47 -6.02
C THR A 246 -2.87 -3.65 -4.59
N THR A 247 -4.04 -4.25 -4.44
CA THR A 247 -4.67 -4.56 -3.15
C THR A 247 -4.06 -5.81 -2.47
N ALA A 248 -2.99 -6.39 -2.98
CA ALA A 248 -2.42 -7.65 -2.48
C ALA A 248 -1.95 -7.57 -1.01
N ALA A 249 -1.60 -6.37 -0.52
CA ALA A 249 -1.20 -6.14 0.87
C ALA A 249 -2.37 -5.69 1.77
N GLN A 250 -3.62 -5.92 1.36
CA GLN A 250 -4.81 -5.63 2.15
C GLN A 250 -5.44 -6.93 2.66
N TYR A 251 -5.41 -7.12 3.97
CA TYR A 251 -5.96 -8.30 4.62
C TYR A 251 -7.14 -7.90 5.50
N PHE A 252 -8.31 -8.51 5.23
CA PHE A 252 -9.55 -8.27 5.97
C PHE A 252 -10.07 -9.55 6.58
N PHE A 253 -10.43 -9.48 7.85
CA PHE A 253 -11.00 -10.59 8.61
C PHE A 253 -12.29 -10.17 9.28
N VAL A 254 -13.31 -11.04 9.23
CA VAL A 254 -14.56 -10.90 9.98
C VAL A 254 -14.72 -12.15 10.84
N ASN A 255 -14.79 -11.98 12.15
CA ASN A 255 -14.85 -13.09 13.11
C ASN A 255 -13.75 -14.13 12.84
N ASN A 256 -12.50 -13.66 12.67
CA ASN A 256 -11.29 -14.43 12.32
C ASN A 256 -11.31 -15.16 10.96
N ARG A 257 -12.31 -14.91 10.10
CA ARG A 257 -12.37 -15.47 8.75
C ARG A 257 -11.85 -14.47 7.73
N PRO A 258 -10.93 -14.86 6.84
CA PRO A 258 -10.51 -14.00 5.75
C PRO A 258 -11.67 -13.75 4.78
N VAL A 259 -11.98 -12.48 4.50
CA VAL A 259 -13.11 -12.09 3.66
C VAL A 259 -12.67 -11.28 2.44
N ARG A 260 -13.46 -11.37 1.36
CA ARG A 260 -13.37 -10.55 0.15
C ARG A 260 -14.72 -9.85 -0.06
N ASP A 261 -14.92 -8.76 0.65
CA ASP A 261 -16.12 -7.94 0.57
C ASP A 261 -15.81 -6.62 -0.15
N LYS A 262 -16.82 -5.99 -0.74
CA LYS A 262 -16.65 -4.70 -1.45
C LYS A 262 -16.74 -3.49 -0.53
N VAL A 263 -17.42 -3.63 0.61
CA VAL A 263 -17.62 -2.54 1.59
C VAL A 263 -16.30 -2.18 2.26
N LEU A 264 -15.50 -3.18 2.66
CA LEU A 264 -14.26 -2.99 3.41
C LEU A 264 -13.18 -2.25 2.60
N PRO A 265 -12.79 -2.71 1.38
CA PRO A 265 -11.87 -1.95 0.53
C PRO A 265 -12.39 -0.57 0.15
N GLY A 266 -13.71 -0.43 -0.07
CA GLY A 266 -14.36 0.84 -0.34
C GLY A 266 -14.27 1.81 0.83
N ALA A 267 -14.39 1.34 2.07
CA ALA A 267 -14.19 2.13 3.28
C ALA A 267 -12.74 2.58 3.43
N ILE A 268 -11.77 1.69 3.18
CA ILE A 268 -10.34 2.02 3.21
C ILE A 268 -9.99 3.06 2.15
N LYS A 269 -10.46 2.88 0.91
CA LYS A 269 -10.26 3.87 -0.16
C LYS A 269 -10.79 5.24 0.25
N ALA A 270 -11.96 5.30 0.89
CA ALA A 270 -12.54 6.55 1.40
C ALA A 270 -11.75 7.12 2.59
N ALA A 271 -11.17 6.28 3.47
CA ALA A 271 -10.35 6.75 4.59
C ALA A 271 -9.04 7.38 4.12
N TYR A 272 -8.40 6.80 3.10
CA TYR A 272 -7.12 7.27 2.53
C TYR A 272 -7.27 8.22 1.34
N HIS A 273 -8.48 8.61 0.97
CA HIS A 273 -8.74 9.37 -0.25
C HIS A 273 -7.93 10.67 -0.38
N GLU A 274 -7.65 11.33 0.75
CA GLU A 274 -6.86 12.59 0.79
C GLU A 274 -5.35 12.36 0.97
N LEU A 275 -4.94 11.10 1.13
CA LEU A 275 -3.59 10.72 1.51
C LEU A 275 -2.87 9.90 0.44
N LEU A 276 -3.61 9.26 -0.47
CA LEU A 276 -3.06 8.39 -1.51
C LEU A 276 -3.59 8.77 -2.89
N ALA A 277 -2.75 8.63 -3.90
CA ALA A 277 -3.16 8.70 -5.29
C ALA A 277 -4.21 7.62 -5.60
N ALA A 278 -5.08 7.86 -6.58
CA ALA A 278 -6.24 7.01 -6.88
C ALA A 278 -5.88 5.57 -7.30
N ASP A 279 -4.67 5.38 -7.83
CA ASP A 279 -4.08 4.12 -8.29
C ASP A 279 -3.21 3.42 -7.24
N ARG A 280 -3.16 3.95 -6.00
CA ARG A 280 -2.37 3.40 -4.91
C ARG A 280 -3.24 2.86 -3.79
N PHE A 281 -2.76 1.79 -3.17
CA PHE A 281 -3.47 1.05 -2.13
C PHE A 281 -2.59 0.92 -0.88
N PRO A 282 -3.09 1.31 0.32
CA PRO A 282 -2.34 1.17 1.56
C PRO A 282 -2.18 -0.31 1.91
N ALA A 283 -1.05 -0.67 2.52
CA ALA A 283 -0.91 -1.96 3.17
C ALA A 283 -1.62 -1.95 4.53
N LEU A 284 -2.38 -2.98 4.87
CA LEU A 284 -3.12 -3.06 6.14
C LEU A 284 -3.55 -4.49 6.49
N VAL A 285 -3.77 -4.71 7.79
CA VAL A 285 -4.37 -5.92 8.33
C VAL A 285 -5.47 -5.51 9.30
N LEU A 286 -6.72 -5.83 9.00
CA LEU A 286 -7.88 -5.45 9.80
C LEU A 286 -8.71 -6.66 10.21
N PHE A 287 -9.07 -6.70 11.48
CA PHE A 287 -9.96 -7.68 12.09
C PHE A 287 -11.22 -6.97 12.58
N LEU A 288 -12.37 -7.45 12.13
CA LEU A 288 -13.68 -7.02 12.59
C LEU A 288 -14.31 -8.17 13.37
N ASP A 289 -14.58 -7.95 14.65
CA ASP A 289 -15.36 -8.85 15.47
C ASP A 289 -16.79 -8.28 15.55
N VAL A 290 -17.74 -8.99 14.95
CA VAL A 290 -19.13 -8.57 14.74
C VAL A 290 -20.05 -9.59 15.41
N PRO A 291 -21.09 -9.17 16.14
CA PRO A 291 -22.09 -10.10 16.65
C PRO A 291 -22.64 -11.01 15.56
N PRO A 292 -22.80 -12.34 15.80
CA PRO A 292 -23.24 -13.28 14.77
C PRO A 292 -24.57 -12.90 14.09
N GLU A 293 -25.47 -12.27 14.82
CA GLU A 293 -26.78 -11.79 14.34
C GLU A 293 -26.70 -10.59 13.38
N ASP A 294 -25.56 -9.90 13.33
CA ASP A 294 -25.36 -8.71 12.50
C ASP A 294 -24.55 -8.99 11.23
N VAL A 295 -24.10 -10.25 11.03
CA VAL A 295 -23.34 -10.64 9.83
C VAL A 295 -23.78 -11.99 9.29
N ASP A 296 -24.15 -12.02 8.01
CA ASP A 296 -24.36 -13.27 7.28
C ASP A 296 -23.07 -13.66 6.57
N VAL A 297 -22.48 -14.79 6.96
CA VAL A 297 -21.27 -15.38 6.37
C VAL A 297 -21.57 -16.49 5.37
N ASN A 298 -22.84 -16.87 5.19
CA ASN A 298 -23.25 -17.94 4.31
C ASN A 298 -23.75 -17.45 2.95
N VAL A 299 -23.13 -16.43 2.39
CA VAL A 299 -23.52 -15.78 1.14
C VAL A 299 -23.01 -16.54 -0.09
N HIS A 300 -21.80 -17.11 -0.02
CA HIS A 300 -21.14 -17.79 -1.13
C HIS A 300 -20.57 -19.15 -0.70
N PRO A 301 -20.50 -20.18 -1.58
CA PRO A 301 -19.95 -21.50 -1.23
C PRO A 301 -18.54 -21.44 -0.63
N THR A 302 -17.70 -20.53 -1.11
CA THR A 302 -16.33 -20.32 -0.61
C THR A 302 -16.27 -19.54 0.71
N LYS A 303 -17.40 -19.04 1.21
CA LYS A 303 -17.50 -18.22 2.44
C LYS A 303 -16.59 -16.98 2.47
N ALA A 304 -16.18 -16.54 1.30
CA ALA A 304 -15.30 -15.36 1.17
C ALA A 304 -16.08 -14.04 1.20
N GLU A 305 -17.38 -14.06 0.90
CA GLU A 305 -18.25 -12.89 0.93
C GLU A 305 -19.09 -12.89 2.21
N VAL A 306 -19.26 -11.70 2.78
CA VAL A 306 -20.10 -11.48 3.96
C VAL A 306 -21.12 -10.39 3.67
N ARG A 307 -22.27 -10.45 4.34
CA ARG A 307 -23.25 -9.36 4.32
C ARG A 307 -23.48 -8.83 5.72
N PHE A 308 -23.17 -7.56 5.90
CA PHE A 308 -23.44 -6.87 7.16
C PHE A 308 -24.90 -6.41 7.19
N ARG A 309 -25.58 -6.61 8.32
CA ARG A 309 -26.93 -6.08 8.55
C ARG A 309 -26.96 -4.56 8.41
N ASN A 310 -25.93 -3.85 8.91
CA ASN A 310 -25.75 -2.42 8.74
C ASN A 310 -24.38 -2.09 8.12
N ALA A 311 -24.27 -2.27 6.80
CA ALA A 311 -23.05 -1.99 6.05
C ALA A 311 -22.60 -0.51 6.14
N GLN A 312 -23.54 0.43 6.30
CA GLN A 312 -23.25 1.86 6.44
C GLN A 312 -22.57 2.18 7.78
N ALA A 313 -23.04 1.59 8.88
CA ALA A 313 -22.41 1.77 10.20
C ALA A 313 -20.99 1.21 10.22
N VAL A 314 -20.78 -0.01 9.68
CA VAL A 314 -19.46 -0.64 9.56
C VAL A 314 -18.53 0.23 8.72
N ARG A 315 -19.00 0.71 7.55
CA ARG A 315 -18.22 1.61 6.69
C ARG A 315 -17.83 2.90 7.43
N GLY A 316 -18.78 3.55 8.10
CA GLY A 316 -18.53 4.78 8.85
C GLY A 316 -17.53 4.58 9.99
N MET A 317 -17.63 3.47 10.72
CA MET A 317 -16.71 3.09 11.78
C MET A 317 -15.28 2.92 11.24
N ILE A 318 -15.09 2.17 10.16
CA ILE A 318 -13.77 1.95 9.55
C ILE A 318 -13.15 3.29 9.12
N ILE A 319 -13.91 4.14 8.40
CA ILE A 319 -13.41 5.43 7.92
C ILE A 319 -12.97 6.31 9.09
N SER A 320 -13.78 6.43 10.13
CA SER A 320 -13.47 7.29 11.29
C SER A 320 -12.27 6.75 12.08
N ALA A 321 -12.23 5.45 12.35
CA ALA A 321 -11.17 4.83 13.13
C ALA A 321 -9.82 4.88 12.40
N VAL A 322 -9.78 4.58 11.10
CA VAL A 322 -8.56 4.65 10.29
C VAL A 322 -8.05 6.09 10.21
N ARG A 323 -8.93 7.08 9.97
CA ARG A 323 -8.54 8.48 9.96
C ARG A 323 -7.98 8.93 11.30
N GLN A 324 -8.63 8.56 12.41
CA GLN A 324 -8.16 8.88 13.74
C GLN A 324 -6.78 8.26 14.04
N ALA A 325 -6.56 7.00 13.68
CA ALA A 325 -5.27 6.33 13.83
C ALA A 325 -4.17 7.04 13.02
N LEU A 326 -4.44 7.39 11.76
CA LEU A 326 -3.49 8.12 10.92
C LEU A 326 -3.24 9.55 11.42
N MET A 327 -4.23 10.22 11.98
CA MET A 327 -4.06 11.56 12.60
C MET A 327 -3.21 11.52 13.86
N SER A 328 -3.32 10.48 14.68
CA SER A 328 -2.49 10.32 15.89
C SER A 328 -1.02 10.09 15.57
N SER A 329 -0.71 9.63 14.36
CA SER A 329 0.67 9.41 13.86
C SER A 329 1.26 10.63 13.14
N LYS A 330 0.81 11.83 13.42
CA LYS A 330 1.02 13.09 12.68
C LYS A 330 2.44 13.39 12.18
N PHE A 331 3.46 12.76 12.75
CA PHE A 331 4.87 13.06 12.49
C PHE A 331 5.71 11.84 12.08
N ARG A 332 5.08 10.71 11.73
CA ARG A 332 5.82 9.55 11.23
C ARG A 332 5.79 9.52 9.70
N THR A 333 6.93 9.82 9.09
CA THR A 333 7.19 9.49 7.68
C THR A 333 7.84 8.14 7.59
N SER A 334 7.68 7.48 6.43
CA SER A 334 8.25 6.16 6.19
C SER A 334 9.77 6.20 6.23
N THR A 335 10.38 5.40 7.10
CA THR A 335 11.82 5.10 7.10
C THR A 335 12.24 4.31 5.86
N THR A 336 11.31 3.57 5.24
CA THR A 336 11.55 2.73 4.06
C THR A 336 11.95 3.52 2.83
N LEU A 337 11.40 4.73 2.62
CA LEU A 337 11.81 5.59 1.50
C LEU A 337 13.24 6.09 1.67
N ALA A 338 13.66 6.37 2.90
CA ALA A 338 15.03 6.70 3.22
C ALA A 338 15.96 5.51 2.94
N ALA A 339 15.60 4.30 3.38
CA ALA A 339 16.36 3.07 3.14
C ALA A 339 16.46 2.73 1.65
N GLN A 340 15.36 2.83 0.88
CA GLN A 340 15.38 2.62 -0.57
C GLN A 340 16.22 3.65 -1.33
N ALA A 341 16.19 4.92 -0.90
CA ALA A 341 17.05 5.95 -1.48
C ALA A 341 18.53 5.68 -1.17
N LEU A 342 18.83 5.08 -0.04
CA LEU A 342 20.17 4.70 0.39
C LEU A 342 20.68 3.46 -0.35
N ASP A 343 19.85 2.43 -0.58
CA ASP A 343 20.20 1.22 -1.34
C ASP A 343 20.54 1.51 -2.81
N VAL A 344 19.85 2.47 -3.43
CA VAL A 344 20.16 2.93 -4.81
C VAL A 344 21.51 3.68 -4.87
N SER A 345 22.00 4.20 -3.74
CA SER A 345 23.22 5.01 -3.66
C SER A 345 24.49 4.20 -3.32
N LEU A 346 24.37 2.93 -3.01
CA LEU A 346 25.53 2.06 -2.79
C LEU A 346 26.05 1.60 -4.16
N PRO A 347 27.24 2.03 -4.61
CA PRO A 347 27.88 1.40 -5.77
C PRO A 347 28.22 -0.04 -5.38
N GLU A 348 27.79 -1.01 -6.19
CA GLU A 348 28.26 -2.38 -6.04
C GLU A 348 29.81 -2.35 -5.97
N PRO A 349 30.43 -3.04 -4.99
CA PRO A 349 31.87 -3.13 -4.94
C PRO A 349 32.35 -3.91 -6.16
N SER A 350 32.71 -3.20 -7.21
CA SER A 350 33.46 -3.74 -8.34
C SER A 350 34.82 -4.19 -7.84
N PHE A 351 34.93 -5.42 -7.40
CA PHE A 351 36.22 -6.08 -7.27
C PHE A 351 36.78 -6.29 -8.67
N MET A 352 37.51 -5.30 -9.18
CA MET A 352 38.43 -5.52 -10.27
C MET A 352 39.62 -6.32 -9.72
N PRO A 353 39.90 -7.54 -10.23
CA PRO A 353 41.12 -8.24 -9.87
C PRO A 353 42.31 -7.39 -10.35
N ILE A 354 43.18 -7.03 -9.43
CA ILE A 354 44.47 -6.39 -9.72
C ILE A 354 45.26 -7.37 -10.59
N ARG A 355 45.34 -7.12 -11.89
CA ARG A 355 46.28 -7.79 -12.76
C ARG A 355 47.67 -7.24 -12.47
N PRO A 356 48.71 -8.10 -12.29
CA PRO A 356 50.09 -7.65 -12.14
C PRO A 356 50.52 -6.94 -13.41
N ALA A 357 51.18 -5.81 -13.25
CA ALA A 357 51.71 -5.00 -14.36
C ALA A 357 52.77 -5.80 -15.13
N VAL A 358 52.50 -6.01 -16.40
CA VAL A 358 53.48 -6.52 -17.36
C VAL A 358 54.17 -5.26 -17.96
N PRO A 359 55.51 -5.21 -18.04
CA PRO A 359 56.22 -4.04 -18.57
C PRO A 359 55.97 -3.90 -20.06
N SER A 360 55.60 -2.69 -20.47
CA SER A 360 55.35 -2.30 -21.87
C SER A 360 56.66 -2.31 -22.68
N PRO A 361 56.67 -2.85 -23.91
CA PRO A 361 57.76 -2.64 -24.82
C PRO A 361 57.72 -1.25 -25.46
N VAL A 362 58.86 -0.63 -25.47
CA VAL A 362 59.13 0.67 -26.13
C VAL A 362 58.95 0.48 -27.64
N PHE A 363 58.03 1.24 -28.25
CA PHE A 363 57.97 1.35 -29.72
C PHE A 363 58.42 2.74 -30.15
N HIS A 364 59.40 2.70 -31.08
CA HIS A 364 59.96 3.87 -31.77
C HIS A 364 58.94 4.59 -32.66
N GLN A 365 59.08 5.91 -32.70
CA GLN A 365 58.43 6.81 -33.64
C GLN A 365 58.94 6.57 -35.06
N THR A 366 58.05 6.59 -36.06
CA THR A 366 58.28 7.19 -37.37
C THR A 366 56.98 7.62 -38.02
N PRO A 367 57.02 8.62 -38.92
CA PRO A 367 55.88 9.49 -39.19
C PRO A 367 55.27 9.27 -40.57
N ALA A 368 54.18 9.94 -40.80
CA ALA A 368 53.76 10.53 -42.06
C ALA A 368 52.38 10.18 -42.62
N PHE A 369 51.61 11.26 -42.69
CA PHE A 369 50.74 11.67 -43.81
C PHE A 369 49.71 10.70 -44.40
N ARG A 370 48.44 11.09 -44.29
CA ARG A 370 47.62 11.44 -45.46
C ARG A 370 46.31 12.15 -45.06
N GLN A 371 46.09 13.23 -45.79
CA GLN A 371 44.92 14.12 -45.79
C GLN A 371 43.72 13.51 -46.52
N SER A 372 42.54 13.95 -46.06
CA SER A 372 41.36 14.37 -46.83
C SER A 372 40.28 13.30 -47.14
N PRO A 373 39.03 13.67 -47.39
CA PRO A 373 38.54 15.00 -47.80
C PRO A 373 37.35 15.55 -46.98
N SER A 374 37.24 16.86 -47.08
CA SER A 374 36.16 17.74 -46.69
C SER A 374 34.80 17.41 -47.32
N PHE A 375 33.75 17.44 -46.50
CA PHE A 375 32.38 17.62 -46.99
C PHE A 375 31.92 19.05 -46.68
N ARG A 376 31.49 19.77 -47.73
CA ARG A 376 30.86 21.09 -47.64
C ARG A 376 29.42 20.97 -47.19
N PRO A 377 28.89 21.89 -46.35
CA PRO A 377 27.47 22.00 -46.12
C PRO A 377 26.81 22.87 -47.18
N SER A 378 25.63 22.44 -47.62
CA SER A 378 24.73 23.23 -48.47
C SER A 378 23.94 24.23 -47.61
N GLU A 379 23.78 25.40 -48.17
CA GLU A 379 23.11 26.57 -47.64
C GLU A 379 21.61 26.37 -47.42
N GLY A 380 21.11 27.06 -46.44
CA GLY A 380 19.73 27.57 -46.41
C GLY A 380 18.97 27.38 -45.13
N THR A 381 19.04 28.30 -44.21
CA THR A 381 17.88 29.02 -43.69
C THR A 381 18.29 30.08 -42.65
N LYS A 382 17.63 31.20 -42.77
CA LYS A 382 17.75 32.53 -42.23
C LYS A 382 17.99 32.62 -40.73
N ASN A 383 19.06 33.33 -40.36
CA ASN A 383 19.28 33.96 -39.06
C ASN A 383 18.29 35.11 -38.85
N TYR A 384 17.59 35.11 -37.71
CA TYR A 384 17.09 36.32 -37.10
C TYR A 384 17.93 36.63 -35.85
N SER A 385 18.73 37.70 -35.99
CA SER A 385 19.44 38.35 -34.90
C SER A 385 18.44 39.21 -34.14
N PHE A 386 18.36 39.01 -32.80
CA PHE A 386 17.79 39.99 -31.90
C PHE A 386 18.94 40.67 -31.16
N ASN A 387 19.35 41.81 -31.71
CA ASN A 387 20.11 42.82 -31.00
C ASN A 387 19.20 44.07 -30.90
N GLU A 388 19.33 44.78 -29.81
CA GLU A 388 18.74 46.08 -29.49
C GLU A 388 17.44 46.06 -28.69
N THR A 389 17.59 46.06 -27.36
CA THR A 389 17.16 47.24 -26.58
C THR A 389 17.94 47.30 -25.25
N ARG A 390 19.05 47.95 -25.31
CA ARG A 390 19.81 48.42 -24.16
C ARG A 390 19.62 49.93 -24.11
N SER A 391 18.78 50.40 -23.18
CA SER A 391 18.88 51.70 -22.55
C SER A 391 17.55 52.04 -21.89
N LEU A 392 17.57 52.13 -20.61
CA LEU A 392 16.88 53.07 -19.73
C LEU A 392 16.73 52.38 -18.35
N PHE A 393 17.73 52.53 -17.53
CA PHE A 393 17.63 52.89 -16.11
C PHE A 393 19.07 52.91 -15.56
N ARG A 394 19.60 54.14 -15.51
CA ARG A 394 20.76 54.49 -14.71
C ARG A 394 20.22 55.10 -13.40
N ALA A 395 20.76 54.66 -12.33
CA ALA A 395 21.01 55.27 -11.01
C ALA A 395 20.74 54.22 -9.95
N ASN A 396 21.51 53.91 -8.96
CA ASN A 396 22.54 54.56 -8.23
C ASN A 396 23.25 53.53 -7.33
N GLU A 397 24.49 53.84 -7.09
CA GLU A 397 25.29 53.55 -5.91
C GLU A 397 25.97 52.19 -5.74
N ALA A 398 27.28 52.34 -5.89
CA ALA A 398 28.31 51.39 -5.56
C ALA A 398 28.30 51.06 -4.06
N PHE A 399 28.24 49.78 -3.72
CA PHE A 399 28.82 49.25 -2.50
C PHE A 399 29.94 48.27 -2.89
N SER A 400 31.16 48.72 -2.69
CA SER A 400 32.36 47.91 -2.75
C SER A 400 32.38 46.98 -1.54
N ILE A 401 32.28 45.67 -1.79
CA ILE A 401 32.59 44.66 -0.77
C ILE A 401 33.97 44.10 -1.11
N SER A 402 34.94 44.46 -0.30
CA SER A 402 36.29 43.89 -0.29
C SER A 402 36.25 42.41 -0.02
N ALA A 403 36.98 41.64 -0.81
CA ALA A 403 37.22 40.23 -0.57
C ALA A 403 37.95 40.04 0.77
N PRO A 404 37.55 39.07 1.60
CA PRO A 404 38.33 38.72 2.77
C PRO A 404 39.58 37.93 2.37
N LEU A 405 40.71 38.35 2.92
CA LEU A 405 41.98 37.66 2.93
C LEU A 405 41.88 36.29 3.62
N PRO A 406 42.74 35.31 3.30
CA PRO A 406 42.74 34.00 3.95
C PRO A 406 43.13 34.14 5.42
N ALA A 407 42.31 33.55 6.28
CA ALA A 407 42.55 33.49 7.72
C ALA A 407 43.68 32.51 8.04
N GLU A 408 44.70 32.97 8.73
CA GLU A 408 45.69 32.13 9.40
C GLU A 408 45.07 31.35 10.57
N PRO A 409 45.58 30.16 10.93
CA PRO A 409 45.02 29.36 12.00
C PRO A 409 45.35 30.01 13.36
N VAL A 410 44.31 30.45 14.06
CA VAL A 410 44.43 30.89 15.45
C VAL A 410 44.42 29.67 16.36
N ALA A 411 45.49 29.51 17.12
CA ALA A 411 45.64 28.50 18.14
C ALA A 411 44.63 28.69 19.28
N ASN A 412 44.10 27.54 19.73
CA ASN A 412 43.20 27.41 20.86
C ASN A 412 43.68 28.10 22.13
N SER A 413 42.80 28.83 22.75
CA SER A 413 42.84 29.01 24.22
C SER A 413 41.40 29.15 24.76
N SER A 414 41.17 28.35 25.80
CA SER A 414 40.16 28.42 26.85
C SER A 414 38.76 27.88 26.55
N ASP A 415 38.52 26.79 27.23
CA ASP A 415 37.30 26.30 27.85
C ASP A 415 36.21 27.36 28.08
N ASP A 416 35.24 27.40 27.18
CA ASP A 416 33.87 27.73 27.50
C ASP A 416 33.03 26.76 26.67
N ALA A 417 32.66 25.65 27.32
CA ALA A 417 31.71 24.71 26.78
C ALA A 417 30.36 25.43 26.66
N ASP A 418 29.95 25.76 25.42
CA ASP A 418 28.54 26.04 25.16
C ASP A 418 27.72 24.90 25.75
N PRO A 419 26.73 25.19 26.59
CA PRO A 419 25.87 24.13 27.12
C PRO A 419 25.25 23.37 25.93
N ALA A 420 25.43 22.05 25.92
CA ALA A 420 24.76 21.19 24.96
C ALA A 420 23.27 21.56 24.95
N PRO A 421 22.68 21.87 23.80
CA PRO A 421 21.26 22.24 23.73
C PRO A 421 20.44 21.13 24.36
N ASP A 422 19.56 21.52 25.27
CA ASP A 422 18.59 20.61 25.91
C ASP A 422 17.93 19.74 24.84
N VAL A 423 17.99 18.43 25.02
CA VAL A 423 17.47 17.44 24.08
C VAL A 423 15.94 17.60 23.87
N ASP A 424 15.26 18.27 24.80
CA ASP A 424 13.83 18.61 24.74
C ASP A 424 13.53 19.91 23.96
N ALA A 425 14.53 20.61 23.42
CA ALA A 425 14.33 21.91 22.78
C ALA A 425 14.18 21.88 21.25
N PHE A 426 14.31 20.69 20.59
CA PHE A 426 14.13 20.62 19.16
C PHE A 426 12.65 20.42 18.79
N PRO A 427 12.10 21.27 17.92
CA PRO A 427 10.76 21.03 17.38
C PRO A 427 10.71 19.72 16.57
N PRO A 428 9.52 19.12 16.34
CA PRO A 428 9.38 17.84 15.68
C PRO A 428 10.04 17.72 14.30
N LEU A 429 9.98 18.77 13.45
CA LEU A 429 10.68 18.84 12.17
C LEU A 429 12.05 19.52 12.27
N GLY A 430 12.53 19.77 13.47
CA GLY A 430 13.84 20.33 13.73
C GLY A 430 13.99 21.82 13.40
N LEU A 431 15.24 22.27 13.33
CA LEU A 431 15.63 23.63 12.96
C LEU A 431 16.27 23.63 11.57
N ALA A 432 15.82 24.52 10.70
CA ALA A 432 16.36 24.66 9.35
C ALA A 432 17.86 25.05 9.41
N ARG A 433 18.68 24.32 8.67
CA ARG A 433 20.15 24.56 8.60
C ARG A 433 20.60 25.01 7.23
N ALA A 434 19.94 24.55 6.16
CA ALA A 434 20.31 24.89 4.79
C ALA A 434 19.14 24.72 3.84
N GLN A 435 19.19 25.43 2.71
CA GLN A 435 18.36 25.18 1.53
C GLN A 435 19.23 24.64 0.41
N LEU A 436 18.87 23.49 -0.16
CA LEU A 436 19.56 22.86 -1.28
C LEU A 436 18.80 23.08 -2.58
N HIS A 437 19.52 23.45 -3.64
CA HIS A 437 18.99 23.66 -4.99
C HIS A 437 17.74 24.56 -5.05
N LYS A 438 17.56 25.45 -4.08
CA LYS A 438 16.38 26.33 -3.97
C LYS A 438 15.05 25.55 -3.93
N THR A 439 15.08 24.29 -3.54
CA THR A 439 13.94 23.36 -3.56
C THR A 439 13.80 22.60 -2.26
N TYR A 440 14.90 22.17 -1.65
CA TYR A 440 14.87 21.33 -0.46
C TYR A 440 15.40 22.07 0.77
N ILE A 441 14.65 22.03 1.86
CA ILE A 441 15.09 22.53 3.18
C ILE A 441 15.67 21.35 3.95
N VAL A 442 16.88 21.50 4.47
CA VAL A 442 17.51 20.55 5.38
C VAL A 442 17.40 21.09 6.79
N SER A 443 16.77 20.35 7.67
CA SER A 443 16.62 20.67 9.09
C SER A 443 17.27 19.60 9.97
N GLN A 444 17.75 20.02 11.13
CA GLN A 444 18.36 19.16 12.14
C GLN A 444 17.35 18.89 13.25
N THR A 445 17.11 17.63 13.56
CA THR A 445 16.34 17.17 14.71
C THR A 445 17.27 16.71 15.84
N ALA A 446 16.71 16.31 16.98
CA ALA A 446 17.47 15.78 18.09
C ALA A 446 18.25 14.49 17.74
N ASP A 447 17.72 13.67 16.83
CA ASP A 447 18.21 12.32 16.53
C ASP A 447 18.52 12.07 15.03
N GLY A 448 18.56 13.14 14.19
CA GLY A 448 18.84 13.01 12.77
C GLY A 448 18.69 14.30 11.98
N ILE A 449 18.36 14.13 10.71
CA ILE A 449 18.06 15.22 9.78
C ILE A 449 16.73 14.97 9.07
N VAL A 450 16.04 16.06 8.74
CA VAL A 450 14.83 16.03 7.90
C VAL A 450 15.10 16.82 6.63
N ILE A 451 14.72 16.28 5.48
CA ILE A 451 14.80 16.96 4.20
C ILE A 451 13.38 17.20 3.71
N VAL A 452 13.00 18.46 3.55
CA VAL A 452 11.65 18.90 3.17
C VAL A 452 11.66 19.43 1.75
N ASP A 453 10.74 18.97 0.90
CA ASP A 453 10.44 19.59 -0.38
C ASP A 453 9.57 20.83 -0.11
N GLN A 454 10.17 22.04 -0.25
CA GLN A 454 9.47 23.30 0.05
C GLN A 454 8.25 23.54 -0.84
N HIS A 455 8.31 23.10 -2.11
CA HIS A 455 7.20 23.27 -3.04
C HIS A 455 6.01 22.39 -2.65
N ALA A 456 6.26 21.09 -2.47
CA ALA A 456 5.25 20.14 -2.06
C ALA A 456 4.64 20.47 -0.68
N ALA A 457 5.46 20.94 0.25
CA ALA A 457 5.01 21.39 1.57
C ALA A 457 4.09 22.62 1.46
N HIS A 458 4.51 23.65 0.71
CA HIS A 458 3.73 24.87 0.54
C HIS A 458 2.41 24.62 -0.20
N GLU A 459 2.42 23.79 -1.22
CA GLU A 459 1.22 23.35 -1.94
C GLU A 459 0.21 22.69 -0.99
N ARG A 460 0.68 21.80 -0.13
CA ARG A 460 -0.18 21.14 0.86
C ARG A 460 -0.75 22.13 1.88
N LEU A 461 0.06 23.01 2.42
CA LEU A 461 -0.38 24.01 3.38
C LEU A 461 -1.42 24.97 2.78
N THR A 462 -1.20 25.38 1.54
CA THR A 462 -2.16 26.23 0.79
C THR A 462 -3.48 25.50 0.57
N TYR A 463 -3.43 24.23 0.18
CA TYR A 463 -4.63 23.39 0.01
C TYR A 463 -5.45 23.27 1.31
N GLU A 464 -4.80 22.98 2.44
CA GLU A 464 -5.51 22.86 3.71
C GLU A 464 -6.10 24.21 4.17
N LYS A 465 -5.43 25.34 3.91
CA LYS A 465 -5.98 26.67 4.16
C LYS A 465 -7.21 26.94 3.31
N ILE A 466 -7.17 26.65 2.00
CA ILE A 466 -8.33 26.81 1.12
C ILE A 466 -9.51 26.00 1.63
N LYS A 467 -9.25 24.72 1.97
CA LYS A 467 -10.27 23.80 2.48
C LYS A 467 -10.89 24.31 3.80
N GLN A 468 -10.07 24.78 4.73
CA GLN A 468 -10.53 25.34 6.00
C GLN A 468 -11.38 26.59 5.79
N ASN A 469 -10.96 27.51 4.92
CA ASN A 469 -11.71 28.73 4.58
C ASN A 469 -13.05 28.41 3.94
N MET A 470 -13.12 27.35 3.12
CA MET A 470 -14.39 26.90 2.52
C MET A 470 -15.35 26.28 3.54
N GLU A 471 -14.82 25.58 4.56
CA GLU A 471 -15.63 24.99 5.62
C GLU A 471 -16.17 26.07 6.59
N SER A 472 -15.41 27.14 6.83
CA SER A 472 -15.79 28.27 7.69
C SER A 472 -16.64 29.34 6.99
N ASN A 473 -16.81 29.28 5.67
CA ASN A 473 -17.43 30.34 4.84
C ASN A 473 -16.69 31.71 4.94
N ASP A 474 -15.43 31.74 5.29
CA ASP A 474 -14.64 32.94 5.57
C ASP A 474 -13.45 33.07 4.59
N ALA A 475 -13.72 32.82 3.30
CA ALA A 475 -12.68 32.91 2.29
C ALA A 475 -12.42 34.40 1.93
N ALA A 476 -11.26 34.91 2.38
CA ALA A 476 -10.80 36.23 1.99
C ALA A 476 -10.50 36.28 0.48
N ALA A 477 -11.03 37.28 -0.20
CA ALA A 477 -10.77 37.57 -1.61
C ALA A 477 -9.75 38.70 -1.75
N GLN A 478 -8.75 38.52 -2.62
CA GLN A 478 -7.81 39.54 -3.04
C GLN A 478 -8.32 40.19 -4.32
N TYR A 479 -8.78 41.45 -4.23
CA TYR A 479 -9.25 42.17 -5.40
C TYR A 479 -8.08 42.54 -6.32
N LEU A 480 -8.28 42.31 -7.61
CA LEU A 480 -7.33 42.73 -8.64
C LEU A 480 -7.39 44.25 -8.81
N LEU A 481 -6.23 44.88 -8.98
CA LEU A 481 -6.15 46.32 -9.23
C LEU A 481 -6.91 46.71 -10.50
N LEU A 482 -6.80 45.88 -11.52
CA LEU A 482 -7.59 45.95 -12.75
C LEU A 482 -8.26 44.59 -12.97
N PRO A 483 -9.60 44.51 -13.12
CA PRO A 483 -10.25 43.25 -13.44
C PRO A 483 -9.71 42.66 -14.75
N GLU A 484 -9.52 41.35 -14.80
CA GLU A 484 -8.99 40.65 -15.97
C GLU A 484 -10.11 39.97 -16.76
N ILE A 485 -10.12 40.18 -18.08
CA ILE A 485 -11.01 39.49 -19.01
C ILE A 485 -10.33 38.15 -19.39
N VAL A 486 -11.03 37.03 -19.17
CA VAL A 486 -10.59 35.70 -19.50
C VAL A 486 -11.53 35.12 -20.55
N ASP A 487 -11.00 34.94 -21.76
CA ASP A 487 -11.71 34.28 -22.85
C ASP A 487 -11.81 32.79 -22.57
N LEU A 488 -13.00 32.24 -22.61
CA LEU A 488 -13.28 30.82 -22.41
C LEU A 488 -14.19 30.32 -23.55
N PRO A 489 -13.96 29.09 -24.06
CA PRO A 489 -14.93 28.43 -24.93
C PRO A 489 -16.30 28.39 -24.26
N SER A 490 -17.39 28.51 -25.03
CA SER A 490 -18.77 28.64 -24.50
C SER A 490 -19.12 27.56 -23.47
N GLU A 491 -18.75 26.30 -23.76
CA GLU A 491 -18.99 25.15 -22.85
C GLU A 491 -18.27 25.30 -21.50
N LYS A 492 -17.00 25.74 -21.51
CA LYS A 492 -16.20 25.98 -20.30
C LYS A 492 -16.74 27.17 -19.50
N ARG A 493 -17.11 28.26 -20.20
CA ARG A 493 -17.70 29.43 -19.61
C ARG A 493 -18.99 29.08 -18.87
N ASP A 494 -19.92 28.39 -19.54
CA ASP A 494 -21.21 28.03 -18.98
C ASP A 494 -21.06 27.12 -17.76
N ALA A 495 -20.14 26.13 -17.82
CA ALA A 495 -19.80 25.27 -16.71
C ALA A 495 -19.23 26.03 -15.49
N VAL A 496 -18.40 27.05 -15.71
CA VAL A 496 -17.87 27.91 -14.64
C VAL A 496 -18.95 28.81 -14.07
N ILE A 497 -19.80 29.40 -14.90
CA ILE A 497 -20.91 30.27 -14.46
C ILE A 497 -21.93 29.50 -13.63
N GLU A 498 -22.28 28.29 -14.03
CA GLU A 498 -23.17 27.40 -13.27
C GLU A 498 -22.67 27.13 -11.84
N ARG A 499 -21.35 27.14 -11.66
CA ARG A 499 -20.69 26.89 -10.36
C ARG A 499 -20.18 28.16 -9.67
N LYS A 500 -20.64 29.30 -10.10
CA LYS A 500 -20.23 30.61 -9.56
C LYS A 500 -20.32 30.65 -8.02
N ALA A 501 -21.45 30.22 -7.45
CA ALA A 501 -21.64 30.21 -6.00
C ALA A 501 -20.69 29.27 -5.23
N GLU A 502 -20.19 28.21 -5.86
CA GLU A 502 -19.18 27.31 -5.27
C GLU A 502 -17.79 27.98 -5.30
N LEU A 503 -17.46 28.64 -6.40
CA LEU A 503 -16.18 29.32 -6.58
C LEU A 503 -16.07 30.59 -5.72
N GLU A 504 -17.17 31.36 -5.56
CA GLU A 504 -17.21 32.51 -4.66
C GLU A 504 -16.87 32.13 -3.21
N LYS A 505 -17.26 30.94 -2.74
CA LYS A 505 -16.88 30.44 -1.42
C LYS A 505 -15.37 30.19 -1.24
N THR A 506 -14.61 30.15 -2.31
CA THR A 506 -13.15 30.05 -2.27
C THR A 506 -12.46 31.41 -2.28
N GLY A 507 -13.20 32.50 -2.43
CA GLY A 507 -12.67 33.84 -2.63
C GLY A 507 -12.41 34.21 -4.10
N MET A 508 -12.89 33.38 -5.06
CA MET A 508 -12.82 33.66 -6.49
C MET A 508 -14.05 34.44 -6.93
N LEU A 509 -13.92 35.76 -7.21
CA LEU A 509 -15.01 36.62 -7.63
C LEU A 509 -14.91 36.92 -9.12
N PHE A 510 -15.95 36.59 -9.86
CA PHE A 510 -16.02 36.83 -11.30
C PHE A 510 -17.46 37.01 -11.77
N GLU A 511 -17.64 37.57 -12.95
CA GLU A 511 -18.94 37.76 -13.59
C GLU A 511 -18.89 37.45 -15.08
N PRO A 512 -20.01 37.07 -15.71
CA PRO A 512 -20.06 36.89 -17.15
C PRO A 512 -19.72 38.20 -17.87
N PHE A 513 -18.94 38.11 -18.94
CA PHE A 513 -18.58 39.26 -19.77
C PHE A 513 -18.72 38.91 -21.26
N GLY A 514 -19.76 39.42 -21.87
CA GLY A 514 -20.12 39.06 -23.26
C GLY A 514 -20.45 37.57 -23.44
N ASP A 515 -20.41 37.11 -24.69
CA ASP A 515 -20.80 35.74 -25.05
C ASP A 515 -19.64 34.70 -24.98
N GLY A 516 -18.40 35.12 -24.74
CA GLY A 516 -17.24 34.24 -24.78
C GLY A 516 -16.21 34.45 -23.66
N ALA A 517 -16.53 35.22 -22.61
CA ALA A 517 -15.55 35.54 -21.59
C ALA A 517 -16.17 35.64 -20.19
N VAL A 518 -15.32 35.66 -19.19
CA VAL A 518 -15.62 36.01 -17.79
C VAL A 518 -14.71 37.16 -17.35
N LEU A 519 -15.21 38.07 -16.55
CA LEU A 519 -14.46 39.16 -15.93
C LEU A 519 -14.09 38.76 -14.51
N VAL A 520 -12.81 38.49 -14.25
CA VAL A 520 -12.31 38.15 -12.92
C VAL A 520 -12.02 39.44 -12.15
N ARG A 521 -12.61 39.60 -10.97
CA ARG A 521 -12.48 40.79 -10.10
C ARG A 521 -11.57 40.52 -8.91
N ALA A 522 -11.57 39.27 -8.40
CA ALA A 522 -10.74 38.89 -7.27
C ALA A 522 -10.34 37.42 -7.35
N THR A 523 -9.20 37.11 -6.80
CA THR A 523 -8.69 35.75 -6.60
C THR A 523 -8.65 35.42 -5.10
N PRO A 524 -8.60 34.12 -4.70
CA PRO A 524 -8.47 33.76 -3.30
C PRO A 524 -7.20 34.38 -2.68
N ALA A 525 -7.34 35.15 -1.58
CA ALA A 525 -6.23 35.85 -0.96
C ALA A 525 -5.10 34.93 -0.48
N VAL A 526 -5.43 33.66 -0.17
CA VAL A 526 -4.46 32.63 0.25
C VAL A 526 -3.44 32.30 -0.85
N LEU A 527 -3.75 32.56 -2.12
CA LEU A 527 -2.87 32.29 -3.26
C LEU A 527 -1.81 33.39 -3.49
N GLY A 528 -2.00 34.58 -2.88
CA GLY A 528 -1.14 35.74 -3.13
C GLY A 528 -1.22 36.20 -4.59
N GLU A 529 -0.09 36.72 -5.11
CA GLU A 529 -0.03 37.16 -6.51
C GLU A 529 -0.13 35.97 -7.48
N THR A 530 -1.27 35.83 -8.12
CA THR A 530 -1.59 34.74 -9.05
C THR A 530 -2.12 35.29 -10.36
N ASN A 531 -1.74 34.67 -11.47
CA ASN A 531 -2.27 34.99 -12.79
C ASN A 531 -3.73 34.50 -12.90
N ALA A 532 -4.67 35.43 -12.84
CA ALA A 532 -6.11 35.12 -12.82
C ALA A 532 -6.58 34.41 -14.10
N LYS A 533 -5.96 34.71 -15.26
CA LYS A 533 -6.30 34.10 -16.54
C LYS A 533 -5.92 32.62 -16.57
N THR A 534 -4.71 32.27 -16.12
CA THR A 534 -4.25 30.88 -16.07
C THR A 534 -5.07 30.09 -15.03
N LEU A 535 -5.26 30.68 -13.85
CA LEU A 535 -6.05 30.06 -12.77
C LEU A 535 -7.48 29.73 -13.23
N MET A 536 -8.17 30.69 -13.88
CA MET A 536 -9.55 30.51 -14.35
C MET A 536 -9.65 29.42 -15.44
N ASN A 537 -8.68 29.35 -16.37
CA ASN A 537 -8.64 28.30 -17.39
C ASN A 537 -8.47 26.92 -16.77
N ASP A 538 -7.55 26.74 -15.81
CA ASP A 538 -7.28 25.45 -15.17
C ASP A 538 -8.46 25.01 -14.28
N ILE A 539 -9.15 25.95 -13.64
CA ILE A 539 -10.40 25.68 -12.93
C ILE A 539 -11.48 25.20 -13.92
N ALA A 540 -11.61 25.87 -15.05
CA ALA A 540 -12.57 25.49 -16.09
C ALA A 540 -12.29 24.08 -16.63
N ASP A 541 -11.02 23.76 -16.88
CA ASP A 541 -10.60 22.42 -17.31
C ASP A 541 -10.89 21.36 -16.25
N THR A 542 -10.62 21.64 -14.99
CA THR A 542 -10.96 20.77 -13.86
C THR A 542 -12.47 20.50 -13.77
N ILE A 543 -13.29 21.52 -13.97
CA ILE A 543 -14.76 21.40 -13.95
C ILE A 543 -15.25 20.54 -15.12
N MET A 544 -14.71 20.73 -16.32
CA MET A 544 -15.06 19.96 -17.51
C MET A 544 -14.66 18.48 -17.40
N GLU A 545 -13.47 18.19 -16.83
CA GLU A 545 -12.98 16.83 -16.67
C GLU A 545 -13.84 15.99 -15.72
N PHE A 546 -14.30 16.57 -14.62
CA PHE A 546 -15.03 15.83 -13.59
C PHE A 546 -16.55 15.96 -13.65
N GLY A 547 -17.10 16.94 -14.37
CA GLY A 547 -18.54 17.11 -14.63
C GLY A 547 -19.44 16.97 -13.40
N ASP A 548 -20.66 16.47 -13.61
CA ASP A 548 -21.64 16.19 -12.55
C ASP A 548 -21.45 14.82 -11.87
N SER A 549 -20.46 14.05 -12.29
CA SER A 549 -20.22 12.69 -11.79
C SER A 549 -19.71 12.62 -10.36
N LEU A 550 -19.15 13.71 -9.81
CA LEU A 550 -18.63 13.79 -8.45
C LEU A 550 -19.60 14.46 -7.49
N ALA A 551 -19.63 13.99 -6.24
CA ALA A 551 -20.33 14.69 -5.17
C ALA A 551 -19.76 16.11 -4.98
N LEU A 552 -20.61 17.08 -4.63
CA LEU A 552 -20.23 18.50 -4.44
C LEU A 552 -18.93 18.67 -3.62
N LYS A 553 -18.82 17.92 -2.53
CA LYS A 553 -17.65 17.98 -1.64
C LYS A 553 -16.33 17.51 -2.31
N GLU A 554 -16.41 16.55 -3.22
CA GLU A 554 -15.25 16.06 -3.96
C GLU A 554 -14.84 17.01 -5.09
N ARG A 555 -15.79 17.65 -5.77
CA ARG A 555 -15.52 18.71 -6.76
C ARG A 555 -14.80 19.90 -6.12
N ILE A 556 -15.31 20.36 -4.99
CA ILE A 556 -14.71 21.44 -4.21
C ILE A 556 -13.24 21.15 -3.87
N LYS A 557 -12.94 19.92 -3.43
CA LYS A 557 -11.56 19.50 -3.15
C LYS A 557 -10.65 19.51 -4.37
N LYS A 558 -11.16 19.11 -5.54
CA LYS A 558 -10.40 19.14 -6.78
C LYS A 558 -10.09 20.58 -7.21
N ILE A 559 -11.06 21.45 -7.13
CA ILE A 559 -10.89 22.88 -7.41
C ILE A 559 -9.87 23.50 -6.44
N ALA A 560 -9.96 23.19 -5.14
CA ALA A 560 -8.99 23.63 -4.14
C ALA A 560 -7.58 23.12 -4.42
N ALA A 561 -7.43 21.89 -4.91
CA ALA A 561 -6.14 21.35 -5.31
C ALA A 561 -5.54 22.09 -6.51
N THR A 562 -6.35 22.35 -7.54
CA THR A 562 -5.94 23.15 -8.70
C THR A 562 -5.51 24.56 -8.27
N MET A 563 -6.27 25.20 -7.39
CA MET A 563 -5.91 26.52 -6.84
C MET A 563 -4.61 26.49 -6.05
N ALA A 564 -4.40 25.47 -5.21
CA ALA A 564 -3.18 25.35 -4.40
C ALA A 564 -1.90 25.25 -5.24
N CYS A 565 -1.96 24.59 -6.39
CA CYS A 565 -0.84 24.52 -7.34
C CYS A 565 -0.45 25.90 -7.88
N HIS A 566 -1.41 26.83 -8.02
CA HIS A 566 -1.14 28.20 -8.49
C HIS A 566 -0.57 29.12 -7.40
N GLY A 567 -0.94 28.90 -6.13
CA GLY A 567 -0.47 29.68 -4.98
C GLY A 567 0.81 29.19 -4.35
N SER A 568 1.35 28.06 -4.79
CA SER A 568 2.56 27.50 -4.17
C SER A 568 3.80 28.32 -4.53
N VAL A 569 4.71 28.45 -3.55
CA VAL A 569 6.04 29.05 -3.79
C VAL A 569 6.70 28.29 -4.93
N ARG A 570 6.97 28.99 -6.04
CA ARG A 570 7.62 28.37 -7.20
C ARG A 570 8.93 27.71 -6.80
N ALA A 571 9.17 26.50 -7.26
CA ALA A 571 10.47 25.86 -7.15
C ALA A 571 11.54 26.84 -7.67
N GLY A 572 12.57 27.11 -6.83
CA GLY A 572 13.62 28.07 -7.18
C GLY A 572 13.62 29.37 -6.38
N ARG A 573 12.66 29.61 -5.48
CA ARG A 573 12.75 30.73 -4.54
C ARG A 573 13.76 30.42 -3.41
N ILE A 574 14.66 31.36 -3.16
CA ILE A 574 15.56 31.30 -2.00
C ILE A 574 14.76 31.78 -0.77
N LEU A 575 14.71 30.95 0.26
CA LEU A 575 14.11 31.26 1.56
C LEU A 575 15.21 31.64 2.54
N ASP A 576 14.95 32.61 3.40
CA ASP A 576 15.81 32.87 4.54
C ASP A 576 15.58 31.87 5.68
N ALA A 577 16.44 31.92 6.72
CA ALA A 577 16.35 30.99 7.85
C ALA A 577 15.03 31.10 8.61
N ASN A 578 14.44 32.30 8.70
CA ASN A 578 13.17 32.53 9.38
C ASN A 578 12.00 31.98 8.56
N GLU A 579 12.01 32.22 7.25
CA GLU A 579 11.00 31.69 6.31
C GLU A 579 11.00 30.17 6.30
N MET A 580 12.19 29.54 6.27
CA MET A 580 12.32 28.08 6.34
C MET A 580 11.77 27.53 7.65
N ASN A 581 12.15 28.11 8.80
CA ASN A 581 11.63 27.68 10.10
C ASN A 581 10.12 27.95 10.24
N ALA A 582 9.60 29.07 9.71
CA ALA A 582 8.17 29.35 9.70
C ALA A 582 7.39 28.28 8.90
N LEU A 583 7.93 27.83 7.76
CA LEU A 583 7.33 26.75 6.97
C LEU A 583 7.31 25.44 7.76
N LEU A 584 8.41 25.05 8.43
CA LEU A 584 8.45 23.86 9.27
C LEU A 584 7.43 23.91 10.41
N ARG A 585 7.30 25.05 11.12
CA ARG A 585 6.28 25.25 12.19
C ARG A 585 4.85 25.15 11.65
N GLN A 586 4.59 25.70 10.46
CA GLN A 586 3.29 25.56 9.83
C GLN A 586 2.99 24.11 9.47
N MET A 587 3.97 23.36 8.95
CA MET A 587 3.80 21.93 8.67
C MET A 587 3.46 21.13 9.92
N GLU A 588 4.07 21.47 11.07
CA GLU A 588 3.78 20.80 12.35
C GLU A 588 2.37 21.06 12.87
N SER A 589 1.81 22.24 12.58
CA SER A 589 0.46 22.62 13.04
C SER A 589 -0.65 22.11 12.13
N VAL A 590 -0.36 21.83 10.85
CA VAL A 590 -1.36 21.46 9.84
C VAL A 590 -1.45 19.94 9.70
N PRO A 591 -2.66 19.34 9.79
CA PRO A 591 -2.83 17.91 9.57
C PRO A 591 -2.42 17.50 8.15
N TYR A 592 -1.88 16.28 8.03
CA TYR A 592 -1.47 15.68 6.75
C TYR A 592 -0.35 16.41 6.00
N SER A 593 0.36 17.33 6.64
CA SER A 593 1.46 18.09 6.04
C SER A 593 2.63 17.21 5.56
N GLY A 594 2.75 15.98 6.06
CA GLY A 594 3.75 15.00 5.62
C GLY A 594 3.58 14.47 4.19
N GLN A 595 2.50 14.87 3.50
CA GLN A 595 2.22 14.46 2.11
C GLN A 595 1.65 15.61 1.30
N CYS A 596 2.09 15.71 0.02
CA CYS A 596 1.49 16.64 -0.93
C CYS A 596 0.09 16.18 -1.34
N ILE A 597 -0.65 17.03 -2.05
CA ILE A 597 -2.00 16.74 -2.56
C ILE A 597 -2.04 15.55 -3.54
N HIS A 598 -0.89 15.17 -4.11
CA HIS A 598 -0.73 14.03 -5.01
C HIS A 598 -0.28 12.75 -4.30
N GLY A 599 -0.19 12.75 -2.96
CA GLY A 599 0.20 11.59 -2.15
C GLY A 599 1.70 11.30 -2.09
N ARG A 600 2.56 12.22 -2.57
CA ARG A 600 4.01 12.11 -2.41
C ARG A 600 4.42 12.65 -1.04
N PRO A 601 5.47 12.10 -0.38
CA PRO A 601 5.98 12.66 0.85
C PRO A 601 6.47 14.10 0.62
N THR A 602 6.14 14.99 1.53
CA THR A 602 6.64 16.38 1.53
C THR A 602 7.99 16.49 2.25
N TYR A 603 8.33 15.50 3.07
CA TYR A 603 9.64 15.41 3.72
C TYR A 603 10.04 13.95 3.94
N ILE A 604 11.34 13.72 4.11
CA ILE A 604 11.95 12.45 4.51
C ILE A 604 12.80 12.67 5.74
N GLU A 605 12.87 11.69 6.63
CA GLU A 605 13.66 11.70 7.84
C GLU A 605 14.81 10.69 7.74
N LEU A 606 16.03 11.10 8.07
CA LEU A 606 17.20 10.25 8.15
C LEU A 606 17.70 10.26 9.59
N LYS A 607 17.58 9.15 10.28
CA LYS A 607 18.08 8.99 11.64
C LYS A 607 19.60 8.97 11.66
N LEU A 608 20.20 9.51 12.73
CA LEU A 608 21.65 9.53 12.88
C LEU A 608 22.27 8.14 12.79
N LYS A 609 21.62 7.13 13.37
CA LYS A 609 22.03 5.72 13.29
C LYS A 609 22.13 5.20 11.85
N ASP A 610 21.24 5.65 10.97
CA ASP A 610 21.21 5.20 9.57
C ASP A 610 22.29 5.93 8.77
N ILE A 611 22.52 7.21 9.08
CA ILE A 611 23.63 7.99 8.53
C ILE A 611 24.98 7.36 8.95
N GLU A 612 25.14 7.00 10.23
CA GLU A 612 26.36 6.34 10.74
C GLU A 612 26.63 5.00 10.06
N LYS A 613 25.58 4.21 9.78
CA LYS A 613 25.72 2.97 8.98
C LYS A 613 26.30 3.22 7.60
N LEU A 614 25.85 4.28 6.90
CA LEU A 614 26.38 4.63 5.58
C LEU A 614 27.88 4.92 5.61
N PHE A 615 28.39 5.45 6.70
CA PHE A 615 29.82 5.71 6.91
C PHE A 615 30.57 4.53 7.55
N GLY A 616 29.91 3.38 7.74
CA GLY A 616 30.53 2.19 8.36
C GLY A 616 30.95 2.40 9.81
N ARG A 617 30.33 3.33 10.54
CA ARG A 617 30.72 3.69 11.92
C ARG A 617 30.05 2.84 13.00
N ARG A 618 28.97 2.12 12.67
CA ARG A 618 28.30 1.11 13.53
C ARG A 618 27.86 -0.07 12.68
N GLU A 619 28.12 -1.28 13.17
CA GLU A 619 27.54 -2.52 12.62
C GLU A 619 26.08 -2.71 13.07
#